data_12180b0dcbe1a71a05bc3f54be311c4a
#
_entry.id   12180b0dcbe1a71a05bc3f54be311c4a
#
_cell.length_a   1.000
_cell.length_b   1.000
_cell.length_c   1.000
_cell.angle_alpha   90.00
_cell.angle_beta   90.00
_cell.angle_gamma   90.00
#
_symmetry.space_group_name_H-M   'P 1'
#
loop_
_entity.id
_entity.type
_entity.pdbx_description
1 polymer ?
#
loop_
_entity_poly.entity_id
_entity_poly.type
_entity_poly.pdbx_seq_one_letter_code
_entity_poly.pdbx_strand_id
1 'polypeptide(L)'
;HTPEDFEHIFKCAKKLFPNAGNYDKAKRWSGLRPMTPEGTPVLGTGKHSNLYYNTGHGHLGWTMSSGTARITADLIGGKKPEITVEKLGVR
;
A
#
# COMPACT_ATOMS: atom_id res chain seq x y z
N HIS A 1 7.29 -17.74 -3.30
CA HIS A 1 6.18 -18.12 -4.18
C HIS A 1 6.56 -19.26 -5.07
N THR A 2 5.62 -20.19 -5.27
CA THR A 2 5.81 -21.36 -6.11
C THR A 2 5.27 -21.12 -7.52
N PRO A 3 5.67 -21.95 -8.53
CA PRO A 3 5.07 -21.86 -9.85
C PRO A 3 3.54 -22.02 -9.86
N GLU A 4 3.00 -22.79 -8.93
CA GLU A 4 1.55 -23.01 -8.80
C GLU A 4 0.80 -21.74 -8.42
N ASP A 5 1.41 -20.86 -7.61
CA ASP A 5 0.82 -19.57 -7.26
C ASP A 5 0.63 -18.71 -8.50
N PHE A 6 1.61 -18.69 -9.40
CA PHE A 6 1.54 -17.95 -10.66
C PHE A 6 0.51 -18.56 -11.62
N GLU A 7 0.41 -19.87 -11.68
CA GLU A 7 -0.57 -20.56 -12.52
C GLU A 7 -2.00 -20.17 -12.15
N HIS A 8 -2.29 -20.12 -10.85
CA HIS A 8 -3.60 -19.70 -10.38
C HIS A 8 -3.93 -18.27 -10.81
N ILE A 9 -2.97 -17.34 -10.66
CA ILE A 9 -3.12 -15.95 -11.08
C ILE A 9 -3.38 -15.87 -12.59
N PHE A 10 -2.61 -16.60 -13.39
CA PHE A 10 -2.79 -16.64 -14.84
C PHE A 10 -4.15 -17.19 -15.25
N LYS A 11 -4.59 -18.24 -14.59
CA LYS A 11 -5.91 -18.84 -14.84
C LYS A 11 -7.04 -17.84 -14.60
N CYS A 12 -6.98 -17.13 -13.48
CA CYS A 12 -7.97 -16.10 -13.14
C CYS A 12 -7.92 -14.93 -14.12
N ALA A 13 -6.73 -14.45 -14.45
CA ALA A 13 -6.54 -13.34 -15.37
C ALA A 13 -7.05 -13.66 -16.78
N LYS A 14 -6.74 -14.84 -17.31
CA LYS A 14 -7.20 -15.27 -18.61
C LYS A 14 -8.72 -15.43 -18.67
N LYS A 15 -9.32 -15.87 -17.57
CA LYS A 15 -10.78 -16.03 -17.48
C LYS A 15 -11.50 -14.68 -17.54
N LEU A 16 -10.96 -13.68 -16.84
CA LEU A 16 -11.56 -12.36 -16.76
C LEU A 16 -11.21 -11.47 -17.96
N PHE A 17 -9.97 -11.57 -18.43
CA PHE A 17 -9.43 -10.71 -19.48
C PHE A 17 -8.63 -11.54 -20.50
N PRO A 18 -9.29 -12.36 -21.33
CA PRO A 18 -8.57 -13.27 -22.22
C PRO A 18 -7.70 -12.59 -23.26
N ASN A 19 -8.00 -11.35 -23.61
CA ASN A 19 -7.30 -10.59 -24.66
C ASN A 19 -6.50 -9.41 -24.11
N ALA A 20 -6.19 -9.38 -22.82
CA ALA A 20 -5.49 -8.26 -22.19
C ALA A 20 -4.02 -8.16 -22.63
N GLY A 21 -3.41 -9.27 -23.06
CA GLY A 21 -2.01 -9.27 -23.48
C GLY A 21 -1.54 -10.68 -23.85
N ASN A 22 -0.25 -10.80 -24.09
CA ASN A 22 0.37 -12.10 -24.36
C ASN A 22 0.83 -12.73 -23.04
N TYR A 23 0.04 -13.63 -22.50
CA TYR A 23 0.32 -14.31 -21.24
C TYR A 23 1.56 -15.19 -21.28
N ASP A 24 1.91 -15.73 -22.46
CA ASP A 24 3.10 -16.58 -22.61
C ASP A 24 4.41 -15.78 -22.42
N LYS A 25 4.35 -14.48 -22.71
CA LYS A 25 5.50 -13.57 -22.54
C LYS A 25 5.47 -12.82 -21.22
N ALA A 26 4.49 -13.06 -20.36
CA ALA A 26 4.38 -12.36 -19.08
C ALA A 26 5.53 -12.72 -18.16
N LYS A 27 6.15 -11.69 -17.60
CA LYS A 27 7.25 -11.86 -16.65
C LYS A 27 6.69 -12.08 -15.24
N ARG A 28 7.07 -13.19 -14.64
CA ARG A 28 6.68 -13.52 -13.27
C ARG A 28 7.67 -12.89 -12.29
N TRP A 29 7.13 -12.26 -11.27
CA TRP A 29 7.98 -11.71 -10.20
C TRP A 29 7.19 -11.66 -8.89
N SER A 30 7.90 -11.52 -7.79
CA SER A 30 7.28 -11.31 -6.47
C SER A 30 8.09 -10.28 -5.69
N GLY A 31 7.47 -9.72 -4.67
CA GLY A 31 8.10 -8.73 -3.82
C GLY A 31 7.59 -8.83 -2.40
N LEU A 32 8.11 -7.96 -1.53
CA LEU A 32 7.69 -7.88 -0.14
C LEU A 32 6.67 -6.75 0.03
N ARG A 33 5.64 -7.02 0.83
CA ARG A 33 4.67 -5.99 1.22
C ARG A 33 5.12 -5.32 2.51
N PRO A 34 5.04 -3.99 2.58
CA PRO A 34 5.33 -3.28 3.83
C PRO A 34 4.15 -3.41 4.79
N MET A 35 4.13 -4.48 5.56
CA MET A 35 3.07 -4.78 6.51
C MET A 35 3.41 -4.28 7.90
N THR A 36 2.41 -3.79 8.63
CA THR A 36 2.53 -3.49 10.05
C THR A 36 1.88 -4.59 10.87
N PRO A 37 2.25 -4.75 12.16
CA PRO A 37 1.62 -5.78 13.00
C PRO A 37 0.10 -5.63 13.14
N GLU A 38 -0.40 -4.38 13.17
CA GLU A 38 -1.83 -4.12 13.29
C GLU A 38 -2.56 -4.09 11.94
N GLY A 39 -1.84 -4.14 10.83
CA GLY A 39 -2.44 -4.08 9.49
C GLY A 39 -2.84 -2.70 9.01
N THR A 40 -2.64 -1.65 9.82
CA THR A 40 -2.92 -0.26 9.44
C THR A 40 -1.63 0.47 9.07
N PRO A 41 -1.67 1.46 8.14
CA PRO A 41 -0.47 2.22 7.81
C PRO A 41 0.00 3.08 8.97
N VAL A 42 1.29 3.42 8.96
CA VAL A 42 1.88 4.36 9.90
C VAL A 42 1.82 5.74 9.28
N LEU A 43 1.03 6.63 9.86
CA LEU A 43 0.84 8.00 9.40
C LEU A 43 1.13 8.97 10.54
N GLY A 44 1.81 10.07 10.25
CA GLY A 44 2.04 11.13 11.20
C GLY A 44 3.48 11.22 11.65
N THR A 45 3.67 11.70 12.89
CA THR A 45 4.97 11.90 13.48
C THR A 45 5.31 10.81 14.49
N GLY A 46 6.56 10.76 14.88
CA GLY A 46 7.04 9.90 15.95
C GLY A 46 7.87 10.70 16.94
N LYS A 47 9.04 10.19 17.26
CA LYS A 47 9.97 10.80 18.23
C LYS A 47 10.45 12.20 17.81
N HIS A 48 10.64 12.43 16.51
CA HIS A 48 11.15 13.69 15.98
C HIS A 48 10.02 14.52 15.37
N SER A 49 9.94 15.80 15.75
CA SER A 49 8.88 16.70 15.31
C SER A 49 8.93 17.06 13.83
N ASN A 50 10.10 16.95 13.21
CA ASN A 50 10.32 17.27 11.79
C ASN A 50 10.41 16.04 10.88
N LEU A 51 10.04 14.86 11.40
CA LEU A 51 10.04 13.62 10.64
C LEU A 51 8.61 13.09 10.56
N TYR A 52 8.13 12.91 9.33
CA TYR A 52 6.78 12.44 9.04
C TYR A 52 6.83 11.06 8.41
N TYR A 53 5.87 10.23 8.77
CA TYR A 53 5.74 8.86 8.26
C TYR A 53 4.48 8.74 7.42
N ASN A 54 4.60 8.05 6.29
CA ASN A 54 3.49 7.65 5.43
C ASN A 54 3.89 6.33 4.78
N THR A 55 3.73 5.23 5.50
CA THR A 55 4.28 3.93 5.13
C THR A 55 3.45 2.79 5.69
N GLY A 56 3.79 1.56 5.32
CA GLY A 56 3.18 0.38 5.90
C GLY A 56 1.77 0.09 5.41
N HIS A 57 1.44 0.43 4.17
CA HIS A 57 0.09 0.31 3.61
C HIS A 57 -0.30 -1.13 3.23
N GLY A 58 0.60 -2.09 3.35
CA GLY A 58 0.33 -3.48 3.01
C GLY A 58 -0.04 -3.66 1.54
N HIS A 59 -1.16 -4.30 1.28
CA HIS A 59 -1.66 -4.53 -0.09
C HIS A 59 -2.55 -3.41 -0.63
N LEU A 60 -2.84 -2.38 0.17
CA LEU A 60 -3.77 -1.30 -0.18
C LEU A 60 -3.09 0.05 -0.47
N GLY A 61 -1.79 0.05 -0.71
CA GLY A 61 -1.03 1.29 -0.93
C GLY A 61 -1.57 2.14 -2.07
N TRP A 62 -1.84 1.54 -3.20
CA TRP A 62 -2.42 2.23 -4.34
C TRP A 62 -3.81 2.79 -4.02
N THR A 63 -4.68 1.95 -3.45
CA THR A 63 -6.05 2.31 -3.11
C THR A 63 -6.11 3.48 -2.13
N MET A 64 -5.22 3.48 -1.13
CA MET A 64 -5.20 4.50 -0.07
C MET A 64 -4.33 5.71 -0.39
N SER A 65 -3.62 5.72 -1.52
CA SER A 65 -2.58 6.71 -1.82
C SER A 65 -3.07 8.16 -1.75
N SER A 66 -4.21 8.46 -2.36
CA SER A 66 -4.77 9.82 -2.37
C SER A 66 -5.17 10.29 -0.97
N GLY A 67 -5.80 9.42 -0.19
CA GLY A 67 -6.24 9.73 1.18
C GLY A 67 -5.07 9.93 2.12
N THR A 68 -4.09 9.03 2.13
CA THR A 68 -2.92 9.14 3.01
C THR A 68 -2.01 10.29 2.59
N ALA A 69 -1.91 10.59 1.29
CA ALA A 69 -1.18 11.76 0.81
C ALA A 69 -1.82 13.06 1.30
N ARG A 70 -3.14 13.17 1.27
CA ARG A 70 -3.88 14.33 1.79
C ARG A 70 -3.65 14.52 3.28
N ILE A 71 -3.73 13.45 4.06
CA ILE A 71 -3.47 13.48 5.51
C ILE A 71 -2.05 13.95 5.78
N THR A 72 -1.07 13.39 5.09
CA THR A 72 0.34 13.75 5.26
C THR A 72 0.59 15.22 4.92
N ALA A 73 0.01 15.70 3.84
CA ALA A 73 0.11 17.11 3.44
C ALA A 73 -0.49 18.04 4.51
N ASP A 74 -1.64 17.68 5.06
CA ASP A 74 -2.28 18.46 6.13
C ASP A 74 -1.41 18.50 7.38
N LEU A 75 -0.84 17.38 7.78
CA LEU A 75 0.06 17.31 8.96
C LEU A 75 1.30 18.17 8.78
N ILE A 76 1.95 18.10 7.62
CA ILE A 76 3.14 18.91 7.33
C ILE A 76 2.79 20.38 7.28
N GLY A 77 1.63 20.73 6.74
CA GLY A 77 1.15 22.10 6.65
C GLY A 77 0.55 22.68 7.93
N GLY A 78 0.53 21.91 9.01
CA GLY A 78 -0.03 22.33 10.30
C GLY A 78 -1.55 22.37 10.33
N LYS A 79 -2.21 21.71 9.39
CA LYS A 79 -3.67 21.63 9.33
C LYS A 79 -4.17 20.36 10.02
N LYS A 80 -5.37 20.44 10.59
CA LYS A 80 -6.00 19.27 11.20
C LYS A 80 -6.57 18.37 10.10
N PRO A 81 -6.16 17.10 10.00
CA PRO A 81 -6.75 16.17 9.04
C PRO A 81 -8.24 15.91 9.34
N GLU A 82 -9.01 15.61 8.30
CA GLU A 82 -10.42 15.27 8.44
C GLU A 82 -10.62 13.94 9.19
N ILE A 83 -9.63 13.05 9.13
CA ILE A 83 -9.64 11.76 9.81
C ILE A 83 -8.63 11.79 10.95
N THR A 84 -9.01 11.28 12.11
CA THR A 84 -8.13 11.19 13.27
C THR A 84 -7.02 10.19 13.04
N VAL A 85 -5.76 10.66 13.20
CA VAL A 85 -4.57 9.83 12.97
C VAL A 85 -3.68 9.67 14.22
N GLU A 86 -4.16 10.05 15.38
CA GLU A 86 -3.38 10.05 16.64
C GLU A 86 -2.80 8.69 16.98
N LYS A 87 -3.51 7.61 16.64
CA LYS A 87 -3.09 6.23 16.91
C LYS A 87 -2.25 5.62 15.80
N LEU A 88 -2.06 6.31 14.69
CA LEU A 88 -1.35 5.80 13.51
C LEU A 88 0.12 6.21 13.45
N GLY A 89 0.56 7.11 14.31
CA GLY A 89 1.96 7.53 14.37
C GLY A 89 2.89 6.46 14.95
N VAL A 90 4.18 6.69 14.83
CA VAL A 90 5.20 5.82 15.40
C VAL A 90 5.20 5.97 16.92
N ARG A 91 5.16 4.83 17.62
CA ARG A 91 5.16 4.75 19.07
C ARG A 91 6.53 4.36 19.63
#